data_7225abf64f27a53c72a53e123d430deb
#
_entry.id   7225abf64f27a53c72a53e123d430deb
#
_cell.length_a   1.000
_cell.length_b   1.000
_cell.length_c   1.000
_cell.angle_alpha   90.00
_cell.angle_beta   90.00
_cell.angle_gamma   90.00
#
_symmetry.space_group_name_H-M   'P 1'
#
loop_
_entity.id
_entity.type
_entity.pdbx_description
1 polymer ?
#
loop_
_entity_poly.entity_id
_entity_poly.type
_entity_poly.pdbx_seq_one_letter_code
_entity_poly.pdbx_strand_id
1 'polypeptide(L)'
;MNVFIRQLTGVRFVAAAWVLLYHLQIPLSTLGVLGIPVLADFLRVGRLGVDLFFALSGFILAHTYLERLGPKLKGKATGFFLWLRLARIYPVHIVMLVVAGLAVVAQAKVNGDALNRDWLNPWDFLKNLLLVQEWGPAPQRGWNFVSWSLSMEWLAYLVFPFIVLVLWRLRRSVPTWGIAVAWVAVLVPLVIYGLSTTDSYYTDNWGSTIRVLTEFTAGGLTYLIVTRAHPGLQGDPSHKVERIATMLTILLPILVIIGSVILANMPAAQPPQVTIGDDSEPIPPYFHLLLVPLLIAWIGALALSRRGITRTLATQTLVLGGFISYSLYMTHLVWFGLWRAGMKGAHITGGALYALGVIGLVVGALLIAWLMWKYVEEPAREWMRRLIGTRPTPTEEAGAAIAAASPHEDAAEPIVVGEEPKASR
;
A
#
# COMPACT_ATOMS: atom_id res chain seq x y z
N MET A 1 18.83 -2.71 -17.50
CA MET A 1 18.90 -2.24 -16.09
C MET A 1 17.53 -1.70 -15.70
N ASN A 2 16.99 -2.09 -14.54
CA ASN A 2 15.73 -1.51 -14.06
C ASN A 2 16.02 -0.16 -13.39
N VAL A 3 15.38 0.89 -13.86
CA VAL A 3 15.54 2.25 -13.31
C VAL A 3 14.76 2.34 -11.99
N PHE A 4 15.36 2.93 -10.96
CA PHE A 4 14.66 3.24 -9.71
C PHE A 4 13.73 4.44 -9.90
N ILE A 5 12.43 4.24 -9.71
CA ILE A 5 11.42 5.28 -9.93
C ILE A 5 11.09 5.93 -8.57
N ARG A 6 11.91 6.93 -8.17
CA ARG A 6 11.87 7.59 -6.85
C ARG A 6 10.46 8.07 -6.47
N GLN A 7 9.75 8.73 -7.39
CA GLN A 7 8.42 9.28 -7.13
C GLN A 7 7.38 8.21 -6.78
N LEU A 8 7.46 6.99 -7.36
CA LEU A 8 6.56 5.91 -6.99
C LEU A 8 6.86 5.36 -5.59
N THR A 9 8.11 5.47 -5.14
CA THR A 9 8.46 5.18 -3.74
C THR A 9 7.86 6.24 -2.82
N GLY A 10 7.94 7.54 -3.17
CA GLY A 10 7.29 8.60 -2.40
C GLY A 10 5.77 8.48 -2.32
N VAL A 11 5.12 8.02 -3.41
CA VAL A 11 3.67 7.73 -3.40
C VAL A 11 3.30 6.67 -2.37
N ARG A 12 4.15 5.68 -2.11
CA ARG A 12 3.91 4.69 -1.06
C ARG A 12 3.76 5.34 0.32
N PHE A 13 4.54 6.38 0.61
CA PHE A 13 4.36 7.14 1.85
C PHE A 13 3.04 7.87 1.89
N VAL A 14 2.65 8.53 0.79
CA VAL A 14 1.35 9.21 0.68
C VAL A 14 0.20 8.23 0.91
N ALA A 15 0.26 7.04 0.30
CA ALA A 15 -0.72 5.98 0.50
C ALA A 15 -0.81 5.52 1.97
N ALA A 16 0.33 5.27 2.62
CA ALA A 16 0.38 4.88 4.03
C ALA A 16 -0.14 5.98 4.97
N ALA A 17 0.23 7.22 4.70
CA ALA A 17 -0.24 8.38 5.47
C ALA A 17 -1.76 8.58 5.31
N TRP A 18 -2.30 8.36 4.10
CA TRP A 18 -3.74 8.45 3.87
C TRP A 18 -4.50 7.37 4.64
N VAL A 19 -4.00 6.12 4.66
CA VAL A 19 -4.57 5.04 5.50
C VAL A 19 -4.46 5.38 6.99
N LEU A 20 -3.32 5.91 7.45
CA LEU A 20 -3.16 6.36 8.84
C LEU A 20 -4.21 7.40 9.20
N LEU A 21 -4.37 8.45 8.39
CA LEU A 21 -5.33 9.52 8.61
C LEU A 21 -6.78 9.02 8.56
N TYR A 22 -7.08 8.02 7.72
CA TYR A 22 -8.37 7.33 7.72
C TYR A 22 -8.69 6.73 9.09
N HIS A 23 -7.75 6.06 9.73
CA HIS A 23 -7.95 5.46 11.04
C HIS A 23 -7.93 6.50 12.19
N LEU A 24 -7.46 7.71 11.93
CA LEU A 24 -7.45 8.82 12.90
C LEU A 24 -8.73 9.70 12.85
N GLN A 25 -9.78 9.29 12.13
CA GLN A 25 -10.98 10.12 11.99
C GLN A 25 -11.60 10.49 13.33
N ILE A 26 -11.71 9.54 14.29
CA ILE A 26 -12.26 9.82 15.61
C ILE A 26 -11.41 10.86 16.38
N PRO A 27 -10.09 10.68 16.57
CA PRO A 27 -9.23 11.70 17.16
C PRO A 27 -9.32 13.08 16.46
N LEU A 28 -9.34 13.10 15.13
CA LEU A 28 -9.42 14.32 14.33
C LEU A 28 -10.78 15.01 14.46
N SER A 29 -11.86 14.24 14.56
CA SER A 29 -13.22 14.74 14.84
C SER A 29 -13.30 15.40 16.22
N THR A 30 -12.75 14.76 17.25
CA THR A 30 -12.68 15.30 18.62
C THR A 30 -11.93 16.63 18.67
N LEU A 31 -10.94 16.83 17.80
CA LEU A 31 -10.20 18.09 17.67
C LEU A 31 -10.90 19.13 16.76
N GLY A 32 -12.06 18.80 16.19
CA GLY A 32 -12.77 19.71 15.26
C GLY A 32 -12.15 19.80 13.86
N VAL A 33 -11.09 19.03 13.57
CA VAL A 33 -10.40 19.07 12.25
C VAL A 33 -11.31 18.63 11.11
N LEU A 34 -12.24 17.72 11.37
CA LEU A 34 -13.22 17.24 10.39
C LEU A 34 -14.42 18.18 10.20
N GLY A 35 -14.41 19.36 10.80
CA GLY A 35 -15.37 20.43 10.51
C GLY A 35 -15.26 21.01 9.08
N ILE A 36 -14.21 20.64 8.33
CA ILE A 36 -14.07 20.96 6.90
C ILE A 36 -14.62 19.78 6.08
N PRO A 37 -15.83 19.89 5.44
CA PRO A 37 -16.50 18.75 4.83
C PRO A 37 -15.66 18.02 3.76
N VAL A 38 -15.01 18.79 2.86
CA VAL A 38 -14.17 18.21 1.79
C VAL A 38 -13.02 17.37 2.37
N LEU A 39 -12.39 17.85 3.47
CA LEU A 39 -11.33 17.09 4.14
C LEU A 39 -11.88 15.83 4.78
N ALA A 40 -13.02 15.92 5.46
CA ALA A 40 -13.68 14.75 6.07
C ALA A 40 -14.01 13.69 5.02
N ASP A 41 -14.62 14.07 3.89
CA ASP A 41 -14.98 13.15 2.81
C ASP A 41 -13.75 12.51 2.16
N PHE A 42 -12.69 13.29 1.94
CA PHE A 42 -11.42 12.78 1.42
C PHE A 42 -10.75 11.78 2.40
N LEU A 43 -10.79 12.05 3.69
CA LEU A 43 -10.22 11.15 4.71
C LEU A 43 -11.06 9.88 4.87
N ARG A 44 -12.38 9.92 4.71
CA ARG A 44 -13.26 8.74 4.75
C ARG A 44 -12.91 7.69 3.69
N VAL A 45 -12.43 8.10 2.51
CA VAL A 45 -11.99 7.18 1.47
C VAL A 45 -10.51 6.80 1.58
N GLY A 46 -9.81 7.18 2.67
CA GLY A 46 -8.38 6.95 2.85
C GLY A 46 -7.95 5.48 2.85
N ARG A 47 -8.89 4.53 3.04
CA ARG A 47 -8.66 3.10 2.82
C ARG A 47 -8.19 2.78 1.39
N LEU A 48 -8.48 3.65 0.39
CA LEU A 48 -7.97 3.56 -0.98
C LEU A 48 -6.43 3.62 -1.07
N GLY A 49 -5.75 4.03 -0.01
CA GLY A 49 -4.31 3.89 0.08
C GLY A 49 -3.84 2.43 -0.04
N VAL A 50 -4.67 1.45 0.40
CA VAL A 50 -4.38 0.01 0.24
C VAL A 50 -4.52 -0.41 -1.22
N ASP A 51 -5.57 0.04 -1.89
CA ASP A 51 -5.81 -0.21 -3.32
C ASP A 51 -4.67 0.39 -4.17
N LEU A 52 -4.19 1.57 -3.78
CA LEU A 52 -3.02 2.20 -4.41
C LEU A 52 -1.74 1.35 -4.19
N PHE A 53 -1.56 0.72 -3.02
CA PHE A 53 -0.45 -0.22 -2.79
C PHE A 53 -0.54 -1.45 -3.68
N PHE A 54 -1.71 -2.06 -3.87
CA PHE A 54 -1.87 -3.22 -4.74
C PHE A 54 -1.54 -2.88 -6.20
N ALA A 55 -2.05 -1.76 -6.70
CA ALA A 55 -1.75 -1.29 -8.05
C ALA A 55 -0.28 -0.94 -8.24
N LEU A 56 0.35 -0.25 -7.28
CA LEU A 56 1.79 0.04 -7.28
C LEU A 56 2.63 -1.25 -7.27
N SER A 57 2.24 -2.25 -6.49
CA SER A 57 2.91 -3.55 -6.45
C SER A 57 2.86 -4.23 -7.82
N GLY A 58 1.70 -4.26 -8.47
CA GLY A 58 1.54 -4.79 -9.83
C GLY A 58 2.42 -4.08 -10.85
N PHE A 59 2.45 -2.73 -10.83
CA PHE A 59 3.29 -1.92 -11.70
C PHE A 59 4.78 -2.20 -11.49
N ILE A 60 5.25 -2.13 -10.24
CA ILE A 60 6.68 -2.29 -9.91
C ILE A 60 7.16 -3.72 -10.15
N LEU A 61 6.32 -4.72 -9.90
CA LEU A 61 6.69 -6.10 -10.18
C LEU A 61 6.72 -6.39 -11.68
N ALA A 62 5.82 -5.83 -12.48
CA ALA A 62 5.91 -5.89 -13.93
C ALA A 62 7.19 -5.20 -14.42
N HIS A 63 7.51 -4.01 -13.91
CA HIS A 63 8.76 -3.30 -14.21
C HIS A 63 10.01 -4.15 -13.90
N THR A 64 10.01 -4.84 -12.77
CA THR A 64 11.19 -5.57 -12.28
C THR A 64 11.35 -6.96 -12.92
N TYR A 65 10.23 -7.67 -13.16
CA TYR A 65 10.26 -9.10 -13.45
C TYR A 65 9.72 -9.50 -14.82
N LEU A 66 9.15 -8.57 -15.61
CA LEU A 66 8.56 -8.89 -16.92
C LEU A 66 9.55 -9.61 -17.83
N GLU A 67 10.80 -9.13 -17.90
CA GLU A 67 11.84 -9.74 -18.75
C GLU A 67 12.37 -11.06 -18.21
N ARG A 68 12.33 -11.27 -16.89
CA ARG A 68 12.88 -12.47 -16.23
C ARG A 68 11.91 -13.62 -16.18
N LEU A 69 10.63 -13.36 -15.92
CA LEU A 69 9.58 -14.37 -15.72
C LEU A 69 8.61 -14.46 -16.90
N GLY A 70 8.46 -13.38 -17.68
CA GLY A 70 7.47 -13.29 -18.77
C GLY A 70 7.68 -14.26 -19.94
N PRO A 71 8.93 -14.50 -20.41
CA PRO A 71 9.15 -15.38 -21.55
C PRO A 71 8.72 -16.84 -21.33
N LYS A 72 8.97 -17.36 -20.13
CA LYS A 72 8.67 -18.77 -19.78
C LYS A 72 8.61 -18.93 -18.26
N LEU A 73 7.60 -19.69 -17.81
CA LEU A 73 7.53 -20.12 -16.42
C LEU A 73 8.68 -21.11 -16.10
N LYS A 74 9.55 -20.71 -15.18
CA LYS A 74 10.69 -21.51 -14.72
C LYS A 74 10.58 -21.67 -13.21
N GLY A 75 10.45 -22.89 -12.70
CA GLY A 75 10.26 -23.16 -11.26
C GLY A 75 11.32 -22.49 -10.38
N LYS A 76 12.61 -22.58 -10.75
CA LYS A 76 13.71 -21.94 -10.00
C LYS A 76 13.58 -20.41 -9.94
N ALA A 77 13.24 -19.76 -11.07
CA ALA A 77 13.07 -18.31 -11.11
C ALA A 77 11.83 -17.86 -10.34
N THR A 78 10.74 -18.64 -10.41
CA THR A 78 9.51 -18.41 -9.65
C THR A 78 9.76 -18.57 -8.15
N GLY A 79 10.42 -19.65 -7.72
CA GLY A 79 10.75 -19.87 -6.31
C GLY A 79 11.65 -18.77 -5.75
N PHE A 80 12.62 -18.30 -6.53
CA PHE A 80 13.48 -17.18 -6.22
C PHE A 80 12.68 -15.87 -6.06
N PHE A 81 11.78 -15.57 -6.97
CA PHE A 81 10.87 -14.43 -6.87
C PHE A 81 10.04 -14.49 -5.60
N LEU A 82 9.38 -15.63 -5.32
CA LEU A 82 8.53 -15.78 -4.14
C LEU A 82 9.33 -15.64 -2.84
N TRP A 83 10.56 -16.18 -2.78
CA TRP A 83 11.43 -16.00 -1.63
C TRP A 83 11.74 -14.52 -1.36
N LEU A 84 12.08 -13.75 -2.40
CA LEU A 84 12.35 -12.31 -2.25
C LEU A 84 11.10 -11.53 -1.81
N ARG A 85 9.90 -11.96 -2.23
CA ARG A 85 8.65 -11.35 -1.77
C ARG A 85 8.37 -11.72 -0.32
N LEU A 86 8.57 -12.97 0.05
CA LEU A 86 8.44 -13.42 1.44
C LEU A 86 9.43 -12.66 2.35
N ALA A 87 10.69 -12.54 1.94
CA ALA A 87 11.70 -11.76 2.66
C ALA A 87 11.31 -10.28 2.87
N ARG A 88 10.49 -9.74 1.97
CA ARG A 88 9.98 -8.36 2.05
C ARG A 88 8.88 -8.19 3.08
N ILE A 89 7.94 -9.15 3.19
CA ILE A 89 6.72 -8.98 3.96
C ILE A 89 6.74 -9.73 5.30
N TYR A 90 7.38 -10.88 5.36
CA TYR A 90 7.23 -11.81 6.47
C TYR A 90 7.90 -11.35 7.79
N PRO A 91 9.09 -10.74 7.82
CA PRO A 91 9.77 -10.40 9.07
C PRO A 91 8.96 -9.46 9.97
N VAL A 92 8.47 -8.36 9.43
CA VAL A 92 7.64 -7.39 10.17
C VAL A 92 6.30 -8.02 10.54
N HIS A 93 5.72 -8.82 9.64
CA HIS A 93 4.46 -9.51 9.91
C HIS A 93 4.55 -10.40 11.14
N ILE A 94 5.56 -11.24 11.25
CA ILE A 94 5.73 -12.15 12.42
C ILE A 94 5.91 -11.37 13.71
N VAL A 95 6.74 -10.34 13.71
CA VAL A 95 6.93 -9.49 14.90
C VAL A 95 5.59 -8.86 15.29
N MET A 96 4.88 -8.30 14.31
CA MET A 96 3.59 -7.64 14.59
C MET A 96 2.47 -8.60 14.95
N LEU A 97 2.51 -9.84 14.50
CA LEU A 97 1.56 -10.88 14.93
C LEU A 97 1.66 -11.12 16.45
N VAL A 98 2.89 -11.22 16.96
CA VAL A 98 3.13 -11.38 18.41
C VAL A 98 2.81 -10.10 19.17
N VAL A 99 3.29 -8.95 18.69
CA VAL A 99 3.09 -7.64 19.34
C VAL A 99 1.60 -7.29 19.40
N ALA A 100 0.82 -7.57 18.36
CA ALA A 100 -0.62 -7.34 18.34
C ALA A 100 -1.35 -8.20 19.38
N GLY A 101 -1.00 -9.48 19.49
CA GLY A 101 -1.57 -10.35 20.54
C GLY A 101 -1.27 -9.83 21.95
N LEU A 102 -0.02 -9.42 22.20
CA LEU A 102 0.36 -8.81 23.50
C LEU A 102 -0.39 -7.48 23.74
N ALA A 103 -0.58 -6.67 22.70
CA ALA A 103 -1.31 -5.41 22.80
C ALA A 103 -2.80 -5.61 23.14
N VAL A 104 -3.47 -6.61 22.59
CA VAL A 104 -4.85 -6.97 22.95
C VAL A 104 -4.95 -7.30 24.43
N VAL A 105 -4.03 -8.12 24.97
CA VAL A 105 -3.98 -8.45 26.40
C VAL A 105 -3.70 -7.22 27.26
N ALA A 106 -2.79 -6.36 26.85
CA ALA A 106 -2.45 -5.14 27.58
C ALA A 106 -3.63 -4.15 27.60
N GLN A 107 -4.32 -3.96 26.47
CA GLN A 107 -5.51 -3.10 26.39
C GLN A 107 -6.63 -3.59 27.29
N ALA A 108 -6.93 -4.89 27.29
CA ALA A 108 -7.95 -5.48 28.16
C ALA A 108 -7.63 -5.21 29.65
N LYS A 109 -6.38 -5.38 30.07
CA LYS A 109 -5.94 -5.09 31.44
C LYS A 109 -6.07 -3.61 31.82
N VAL A 110 -5.64 -2.70 30.95
CA VAL A 110 -5.70 -1.25 31.20
C VAL A 110 -7.14 -0.75 31.28
N ASN A 111 -8.01 -1.27 30.41
CA ASN A 111 -9.41 -0.88 30.38
C ASN A 111 -10.26 -1.55 31.47
N GLY A 112 -9.77 -2.59 32.14
CA GLY A 112 -10.56 -3.43 33.01
C GLY A 112 -11.58 -4.32 32.29
N ASP A 113 -11.42 -4.51 30.98
CA ASP A 113 -12.32 -5.27 30.14
C ASP A 113 -11.98 -6.79 30.21
N ALA A 114 -12.98 -7.64 29.98
CA ALA A 114 -12.74 -9.06 29.77
C ALA A 114 -11.94 -9.26 28.47
N LEU A 115 -10.97 -10.18 28.52
CA LEU A 115 -10.19 -10.53 27.32
C LEU A 115 -11.10 -11.13 26.25
N ASN A 116 -11.24 -10.45 25.12
CA ASN A 116 -11.93 -10.99 23.97
C ASN A 116 -11.08 -12.09 23.32
N ARG A 117 -11.41 -13.35 23.64
CA ARG A 117 -10.68 -14.53 23.17
C ARG A 117 -10.84 -14.79 21.68
N ASP A 118 -11.93 -14.29 21.07
CA ASP A 118 -12.17 -14.46 19.63
C ASP A 118 -11.10 -13.75 18.80
N TRP A 119 -10.57 -12.63 19.31
CA TRP A 119 -9.46 -11.90 18.67
C TRP A 119 -8.12 -12.64 18.74
N LEU A 120 -7.98 -13.62 19.65
CA LEU A 120 -6.76 -14.39 19.90
C LEU A 120 -6.96 -15.88 19.61
N ASN A 121 -7.86 -16.22 18.69
CA ASN A 121 -8.13 -17.60 18.30
C ASN A 121 -6.85 -18.26 17.75
N PRO A 122 -6.42 -19.43 18.29
CA PRO A 122 -5.21 -20.12 17.84
C PRO A 122 -5.26 -20.57 16.36
N TRP A 123 -6.45 -20.89 15.84
CA TRP A 123 -6.62 -21.24 14.44
C TRP A 123 -6.36 -20.04 13.52
N ASP A 124 -6.81 -18.86 13.94
CA ASP A 124 -6.53 -17.61 13.20
C ASP A 124 -5.07 -17.22 13.33
N PHE A 125 -4.39 -17.51 14.45
CA PHE A 125 -2.94 -17.39 14.56
C PHE A 125 -2.24 -18.22 13.47
N LEU A 126 -2.61 -19.49 13.31
CA LEU A 126 -2.01 -20.36 12.30
C LEU A 126 -2.27 -19.84 10.87
N LYS A 127 -3.49 -19.37 10.57
CA LYS A 127 -3.78 -18.75 9.26
C LYS A 127 -2.92 -17.51 9.02
N ASN A 128 -2.79 -16.64 10.03
CA ASN A 128 -1.92 -15.46 9.96
C ASN A 128 -0.45 -15.86 9.76
N LEU A 129 0.03 -16.87 10.46
CA LEU A 129 1.39 -17.39 10.31
C LEU A 129 1.66 -17.85 8.87
N LEU A 130 0.66 -18.43 8.21
CA LEU A 130 0.73 -18.90 6.82
C LEU A 130 0.36 -17.83 5.78
N LEU A 131 -0.03 -16.63 6.20
CA LEU A 131 -0.51 -15.55 5.33
C LEU A 131 -1.78 -15.92 4.52
N VAL A 132 -2.66 -16.76 5.07
CA VAL A 132 -3.90 -17.22 4.42
C VAL A 132 -5.17 -16.81 5.17
N GLN A 133 -5.07 -15.90 6.14
CA GLN A 133 -6.16 -15.48 7.01
C GLN A 133 -7.33 -14.80 6.27
N GLU A 134 -7.08 -14.25 5.08
CA GLU A 134 -8.09 -13.59 4.25
C GLU A 134 -8.59 -14.47 3.09
N TRP A 135 -8.16 -15.75 3.04
CA TRP A 135 -8.55 -16.65 1.95
C TRP A 135 -9.82 -17.44 2.31
N GLY A 136 -10.79 -17.44 1.42
CA GLY A 136 -12.04 -18.17 1.56
C GLY A 136 -13.20 -17.38 2.18
N PRO A 137 -14.34 -18.05 2.43
CA PRO A 137 -15.53 -17.42 2.97
C PRO A 137 -15.33 -17.06 4.45
N ALA A 138 -15.93 -15.94 4.86
CA ALA A 138 -15.91 -15.42 6.24
C ALA A 138 -14.47 -15.28 6.82
N PRO A 139 -13.63 -14.40 6.24
CA PRO A 139 -12.29 -14.20 6.72
C PRO A 139 -12.28 -13.69 8.15
N GLN A 140 -11.41 -14.26 8.99
CA GLN A 140 -11.23 -13.87 10.38
C GLN A 140 -10.11 -12.84 10.48
N ARG A 141 -10.41 -11.65 10.99
CA ARG A 141 -9.46 -10.53 11.08
C ARG A 141 -8.94 -10.30 12.50
N GLY A 142 -8.79 -11.37 13.28
CA GLY A 142 -8.14 -11.32 14.58
C GLY A 142 -6.64 -11.03 14.51
N TRP A 143 -5.98 -10.99 15.66
CA TRP A 143 -4.57 -10.69 15.83
C TRP A 143 -4.20 -9.29 15.31
N ASN A 144 -3.47 -9.15 14.21
CA ASN A 144 -3.19 -7.86 13.59
C ASN A 144 -4.16 -7.59 12.44
N PHE A 145 -5.18 -6.79 12.69
CA PHE A 145 -6.25 -6.51 11.74
C PHE A 145 -5.74 -6.09 10.35
N VAL A 146 -4.75 -5.22 10.25
CA VAL A 146 -4.25 -4.72 8.96
C VAL A 146 -3.56 -5.78 8.11
N SER A 147 -3.20 -6.92 8.69
CA SER A 147 -2.53 -8.02 7.97
C SER A 147 -3.41 -8.72 6.93
N TRP A 148 -4.72 -8.40 6.87
CA TRP A 148 -5.61 -8.90 5.82
C TRP A 148 -5.08 -8.57 4.42
N SER A 149 -4.61 -7.35 4.22
CA SER A 149 -4.06 -6.92 2.93
C SER A 149 -2.77 -7.63 2.57
N LEU A 150 -1.98 -8.00 3.58
CA LEU A 150 -0.74 -8.75 3.42
C LEU A 150 -1.01 -10.19 2.95
N SER A 151 -2.06 -10.83 3.50
CA SER A 151 -2.55 -12.12 3.01
C SER A 151 -2.97 -12.04 1.53
N MET A 152 -3.64 -10.97 1.14
CA MET A 152 -4.02 -10.73 -0.25
C MET A 152 -2.82 -10.38 -1.14
N GLU A 153 -1.84 -9.64 -0.63
CA GLU A 153 -0.59 -9.37 -1.35
C GLU A 153 0.19 -10.68 -1.58
N TRP A 154 0.22 -11.58 -0.61
CA TRP A 154 0.82 -12.91 -0.76
C TRP A 154 0.12 -13.73 -1.83
N LEU A 155 -1.23 -13.72 -1.87
CA LEU A 155 -2.00 -14.33 -2.96
C LEU A 155 -1.60 -13.76 -4.32
N ALA A 156 -1.52 -12.43 -4.44
CA ALA A 156 -1.10 -11.76 -5.67
C ALA A 156 0.30 -12.20 -6.10
N TYR A 157 1.24 -12.37 -5.17
CA TYR A 157 2.59 -12.86 -5.47
C TYR A 157 2.61 -14.29 -5.97
N LEU A 158 1.76 -15.17 -5.43
CA LEU A 158 1.63 -16.56 -5.91
C LEU A 158 1.04 -16.63 -7.32
N VAL A 159 0.11 -15.73 -7.65
CA VAL A 159 -0.53 -15.64 -8.97
C VAL A 159 0.33 -14.86 -9.98
N PHE A 160 1.22 -13.98 -9.53
CA PHE A 160 2.01 -13.09 -10.40
C PHE A 160 2.80 -13.79 -11.52
N PRO A 161 3.43 -14.97 -11.31
CA PRO A 161 4.12 -15.70 -12.39
C PRO A 161 3.22 -16.01 -13.58
N PHE A 162 1.92 -16.21 -13.36
CA PHE A 162 0.94 -16.40 -14.42
C PHE A 162 0.52 -15.06 -15.06
N ILE A 163 0.28 -14.05 -14.23
CA ILE A 163 -0.04 -12.69 -14.73
C ILE A 163 1.08 -12.19 -15.64
N VAL A 164 2.34 -12.33 -15.24
CA VAL A 164 3.48 -11.82 -16.01
C VAL A 164 3.67 -12.54 -17.36
N LEU A 165 3.31 -13.83 -17.46
CA LEU A 165 3.26 -14.56 -18.73
C LEU A 165 2.23 -13.93 -19.69
N VAL A 166 1.05 -13.57 -19.16
CA VAL A 166 0.01 -12.89 -19.95
C VAL A 166 0.49 -11.51 -20.37
N LEU A 167 1.01 -10.71 -19.44
CA LEU A 167 1.57 -9.38 -19.73
C LEU A 167 2.65 -9.43 -20.81
N TRP A 168 3.52 -10.43 -20.76
CA TRP A 168 4.56 -10.63 -21.78
C TRP A 168 4.00 -10.88 -23.16
N ARG A 169 2.97 -11.72 -23.27
CA ARG A 169 2.28 -12.00 -24.54
C ARG A 169 1.56 -10.75 -25.06
N LEU A 170 0.80 -10.06 -24.19
CA LEU A 170 0.10 -8.82 -24.54
C LEU A 170 1.07 -7.75 -25.07
N ARG A 171 2.21 -7.57 -24.42
CA ARG A 171 3.23 -6.62 -24.84
C ARG A 171 3.72 -6.90 -26.27
N ARG A 172 3.80 -8.16 -26.70
CA ARG A 172 4.33 -8.55 -28.00
C ARG A 172 3.29 -8.60 -29.11
N SER A 173 2.09 -9.01 -28.77
CA SER A 173 1.07 -9.38 -29.78
C SER A 173 -0.07 -8.38 -29.89
N VAL A 174 -0.25 -7.47 -28.91
CA VAL A 174 -1.41 -6.58 -28.84
C VAL A 174 -0.99 -5.12 -28.99
N PRO A 175 -1.65 -4.33 -29.83
CA PRO A 175 -1.39 -2.89 -29.96
C PRO A 175 -1.76 -2.14 -28.67
N THR A 176 -1.27 -0.90 -28.53
CA THR A 176 -1.49 -0.09 -27.31
C THR A 176 -2.97 0.09 -26.94
N TRP A 177 -3.84 0.32 -27.95
CA TRP A 177 -5.29 0.44 -27.70
C TRP A 177 -5.89 -0.86 -27.16
N GLY A 178 -5.43 -2.02 -27.63
CA GLY A 178 -5.89 -3.31 -27.11
C GLY A 178 -5.43 -3.56 -25.67
N ILE A 179 -4.23 -3.08 -25.27
CA ILE A 179 -3.79 -3.11 -23.88
C ILE A 179 -4.66 -2.17 -23.02
N ALA A 180 -5.04 -1.00 -23.55
CA ALA A 180 -5.98 -0.08 -22.87
C ALA A 180 -7.36 -0.71 -22.67
N VAL A 181 -7.88 -1.42 -23.67
CA VAL A 181 -9.13 -2.19 -23.56
C VAL A 181 -9.00 -3.29 -22.50
N ALA A 182 -7.90 -4.03 -22.49
CA ALA A 182 -7.63 -5.05 -21.46
C ALA A 182 -7.54 -4.42 -20.06
N TRP A 183 -6.97 -3.23 -19.93
CA TRP A 183 -6.92 -2.48 -18.67
C TRP A 183 -8.32 -2.13 -18.16
N VAL A 184 -9.20 -1.61 -19.03
CA VAL A 184 -10.61 -1.35 -18.69
C VAL A 184 -11.32 -2.65 -18.33
N ALA A 185 -11.17 -3.71 -19.14
CA ALA A 185 -11.83 -5.00 -18.92
C ALA A 185 -11.46 -5.65 -17.58
N VAL A 186 -10.18 -5.55 -17.16
CA VAL A 186 -9.72 -6.06 -15.87
C VAL A 186 -10.35 -5.32 -14.69
N LEU A 187 -10.70 -4.04 -14.85
CA LEU A 187 -11.34 -3.25 -13.80
C LEU A 187 -12.86 -3.44 -13.70
N VAL A 188 -13.50 -4.05 -14.72
CA VAL A 188 -14.96 -4.28 -14.71
C VAL A 188 -15.44 -5.05 -13.48
N PRO A 189 -14.81 -6.18 -13.06
CA PRO A 189 -15.22 -6.88 -11.84
C PRO A 189 -15.16 -6.02 -10.59
N LEU A 190 -14.16 -5.16 -10.48
CA LEU A 190 -14.02 -4.22 -9.36
C LEU A 190 -15.16 -3.19 -9.33
N VAL A 191 -15.49 -2.62 -10.50
CA VAL A 191 -16.57 -1.65 -10.62
C VAL A 191 -17.93 -2.30 -10.32
N ILE A 192 -18.20 -3.49 -10.88
CA ILE A 192 -19.43 -4.24 -10.61
C ILE A 192 -19.53 -4.52 -9.10
N TYR A 193 -18.46 -5.01 -8.49
CA TYR A 193 -18.40 -5.27 -7.06
C TYR A 193 -18.69 -4.01 -6.24
N GLY A 194 -18.06 -2.89 -6.55
CA GLY A 194 -18.30 -1.61 -5.88
C GLY A 194 -19.73 -1.08 -6.00
N LEU A 195 -20.42 -1.40 -7.10
CA LEU A 195 -21.82 -0.98 -7.35
C LEU A 195 -22.85 -1.93 -6.76
N SER A 196 -22.55 -3.23 -6.68
CA SER A 196 -23.52 -4.28 -6.30
C SER A 196 -23.48 -4.66 -4.82
N THR A 197 -22.38 -4.38 -4.12
CA THR A 197 -22.19 -4.87 -2.75
C THR A 197 -22.77 -3.89 -1.74
N THR A 198 -23.80 -4.34 -1.03
CA THR A 198 -24.40 -3.66 0.12
C THR A 198 -23.93 -4.27 1.45
N ASP A 199 -23.13 -5.34 1.37
CA ASP A 199 -22.72 -6.11 2.53
C ASP A 199 -21.64 -5.41 3.36
N SER A 200 -21.63 -5.70 4.64
CA SER A 200 -20.62 -5.24 5.57
C SER A 200 -19.23 -5.74 5.16
N TYR A 201 -18.23 -4.88 5.26
CA TYR A 201 -16.80 -5.18 5.09
C TYR A 201 -16.34 -6.48 5.81
N TYR A 202 -17.07 -6.91 6.85
CA TYR A 202 -16.75 -8.10 7.64
C TYR A 202 -17.42 -9.39 7.14
N THR A 203 -18.41 -9.29 6.26
CA THR A 203 -19.14 -10.46 5.73
C THR A 203 -18.78 -10.78 4.28
N ASP A 204 -17.87 -10.02 3.70
CA ASP A 204 -17.51 -10.15 2.30
C ASP A 204 -16.52 -11.29 2.08
N ASN A 205 -16.99 -12.28 1.33
CA ASN A 205 -16.26 -13.52 1.07
C ASN A 205 -15.21 -13.40 -0.02
N TRP A 206 -15.34 -12.47 -0.98
CA TRP A 206 -14.51 -12.43 -2.18
C TRP A 206 -14.01 -11.04 -2.58
N GLY A 207 -14.50 -10.00 -1.94
CA GLY A 207 -14.18 -8.62 -2.32
C GLY A 207 -12.70 -8.28 -2.21
N SER A 208 -12.03 -8.76 -1.17
CA SER A 208 -10.58 -8.60 -1.02
C SER A 208 -9.81 -9.28 -2.17
N THR A 209 -10.28 -10.45 -2.63
CA THR A 209 -9.67 -11.17 -3.76
C THR A 209 -9.91 -10.45 -5.09
N ILE A 210 -11.15 -9.99 -5.34
CA ILE A 210 -11.47 -9.19 -6.53
C ILE A 210 -10.61 -7.93 -6.57
N ARG A 211 -10.54 -7.18 -5.46
CA ARG A 211 -9.72 -5.97 -5.33
C ARG A 211 -8.27 -6.24 -5.69
N VAL A 212 -7.59 -7.12 -4.97
CA VAL A 212 -6.16 -7.34 -5.15
C VAL A 212 -5.82 -7.85 -6.55
N LEU A 213 -6.58 -8.80 -7.10
CA LEU A 213 -6.26 -9.37 -8.42
C LEU A 213 -6.51 -8.40 -9.56
N THR A 214 -7.60 -7.61 -9.50
CA THR A 214 -7.90 -6.59 -10.51
C THR A 214 -6.91 -5.44 -10.45
N GLU A 215 -6.65 -4.87 -9.29
CA GLU A 215 -5.77 -3.72 -9.10
C GLU A 215 -4.32 -4.04 -9.42
N PHE A 216 -3.86 -5.19 -8.97
CA PHE A 216 -2.51 -5.68 -9.23
C PHE A 216 -2.29 -5.94 -10.74
N THR A 217 -3.26 -6.58 -11.41
CA THR A 217 -3.18 -6.83 -12.85
C THR A 217 -3.28 -5.52 -13.65
N ALA A 218 -4.17 -4.61 -13.26
CA ALA A 218 -4.31 -3.30 -13.88
C ALA A 218 -3.04 -2.46 -13.70
N GLY A 219 -2.37 -2.53 -12.54
CA GLY A 219 -1.04 -1.95 -12.32
C GLY A 219 0.01 -2.48 -13.30
N GLY A 220 0.03 -3.78 -13.52
CA GLY A 220 0.90 -4.43 -14.52
C GLY A 220 0.59 -3.99 -15.97
N LEU A 221 -0.69 -3.87 -16.33
CA LEU A 221 -1.11 -3.33 -17.64
C LEU A 221 -0.75 -1.85 -17.80
N THR A 222 -0.86 -1.06 -16.72
CA THR A 222 -0.41 0.34 -16.70
C THR A 222 1.08 0.43 -17.01
N TYR A 223 1.90 -0.46 -16.46
CA TYR A 223 3.32 -0.53 -16.82
C TYR A 223 3.52 -0.77 -18.34
N LEU A 224 2.74 -1.67 -18.95
CA LEU A 224 2.83 -1.89 -20.40
C LEU A 224 2.47 -0.63 -21.21
N ILE A 225 1.40 0.07 -20.83
CA ILE A 225 0.97 1.33 -21.48
C ILE A 225 2.08 2.38 -21.37
N VAL A 226 2.62 2.55 -20.17
CA VAL A 226 3.68 3.51 -19.87
C VAL A 226 4.94 3.23 -20.71
N THR A 227 5.35 1.97 -20.81
CA THR A 227 6.55 1.60 -21.60
C THR A 227 6.33 1.70 -23.11
N ARG A 228 5.09 1.75 -23.59
CA ARG A 228 4.78 2.10 -24.99
C ARG A 228 4.91 3.59 -25.26
N ALA A 229 4.50 4.42 -24.28
CA ALA A 229 4.61 5.87 -24.37
C ALA A 229 6.06 6.36 -24.17
N HIS A 230 6.84 5.64 -23.34
CA HIS A 230 8.24 5.95 -23.03
C HIS A 230 9.05 4.66 -22.85
N PRO A 231 9.70 4.16 -23.93
CA PRO A 231 10.39 2.87 -23.92
C PRO A 231 11.49 2.78 -22.87
N GLY A 232 11.42 1.71 -22.06
CA GLY A 232 12.41 1.42 -21.03
C GLY A 232 12.43 2.35 -19.83
N LEU A 233 11.63 3.42 -19.80
CA LEU A 233 11.63 4.48 -18.76
C LEU A 233 13.03 5.11 -18.57
N GLN A 234 13.88 5.06 -19.60
CA GLN A 234 15.22 5.61 -19.58
C GLN A 234 15.28 6.95 -20.32
N GLY A 235 16.01 7.89 -19.75
CA GLY A 235 16.09 9.26 -20.30
C GLY A 235 14.80 10.05 -20.05
N ASP A 236 14.63 11.13 -20.81
CA ASP A 236 13.46 11.98 -20.71
C ASP A 236 12.37 11.55 -21.70
N PRO A 237 11.11 11.55 -21.29
CA PRO A 237 9.98 11.33 -22.19
C PRO A 237 9.87 12.47 -23.20
N SER A 238 9.21 12.23 -24.34
CA SER A 238 8.93 13.31 -25.30
C SER A 238 8.15 14.45 -24.62
N HIS A 239 8.42 15.70 -25.03
CA HIS A 239 7.76 16.89 -24.45
C HIS A 239 6.23 16.78 -24.41
N LYS A 240 5.62 16.17 -25.42
CA LYS A 240 4.17 15.96 -25.48
C LYS A 240 3.70 14.99 -24.41
N VAL A 241 4.40 13.85 -24.25
CA VAL A 241 4.10 12.81 -23.25
C VAL A 241 4.28 13.39 -21.85
N GLU A 242 5.41 14.06 -21.60
CA GLU A 242 5.68 14.68 -20.29
C GLU A 242 4.64 15.73 -19.91
N ARG A 243 4.26 16.61 -20.87
CA ARG A 243 3.25 17.65 -20.61
C ARG A 243 1.92 17.05 -20.22
N ILE A 244 1.42 16.07 -20.98
CA ILE A 244 0.16 15.38 -20.70
C ILE A 244 0.25 14.67 -19.35
N ALA A 245 1.32 13.92 -19.11
CA ALA A 245 1.53 13.23 -17.84
C ALA A 245 1.55 14.19 -16.66
N THR A 246 2.26 15.32 -16.77
CA THR A 246 2.31 16.35 -15.70
C THR A 246 0.92 16.93 -15.41
N MET A 247 0.10 17.21 -16.44
CA MET A 247 -1.28 17.65 -16.23
C MET A 247 -2.11 16.58 -15.50
N LEU A 248 -1.98 15.32 -15.89
CA LEU A 248 -2.68 14.20 -15.26
C LEU A 248 -2.25 13.97 -13.81
N THR A 249 -0.97 14.26 -13.44
CA THR A 249 -0.53 14.14 -12.04
C THR A 249 -1.25 15.11 -11.09
N ILE A 250 -1.83 16.18 -11.61
CA ILE A 250 -2.63 17.16 -10.86
C ILE A 250 -4.13 16.87 -10.99
N LEU A 251 -4.59 16.62 -12.22
CA LEU A 251 -6.01 16.44 -12.50
C LEU A 251 -6.60 15.19 -11.80
N LEU A 252 -5.88 14.05 -11.85
CA LEU A 252 -6.40 12.79 -11.31
C LEU A 252 -6.63 12.84 -9.78
N PRO A 253 -5.71 13.35 -8.94
CA PRO A 253 -6.00 13.55 -7.51
C PRO A 253 -7.16 14.52 -7.25
N ILE A 254 -7.30 15.58 -8.05
CA ILE A 254 -8.45 16.49 -7.95
C ILE A 254 -9.75 15.74 -8.23
N LEU A 255 -9.78 14.89 -9.26
CA LEU A 255 -10.95 14.06 -9.56
C LEU A 255 -11.24 13.04 -8.45
N VAL A 256 -10.21 12.51 -7.78
CA VAL A 256 -10.39 11.66 -6.59
C VAL A 256 -11.04 12.44 -5.46
N ILE A 257 -10.60 13.67 -5.18
CA ILE A 257 -11.20 14.53 -4.15
C ILE A 257 -12.65 14.88 -4.51
N ILE A 258 -12.91 15.31 -5.73
CA ILE A 258 -14.29 15.61 -6.19
C ILE A 258 -15.15 14.37 -6.08
N GLY A 259 -14.65 13.23 -6.56
CA GLY A 259 -15.37 11.94 -6.49
C GLY A 259 -15.66 11.53 -5.04
N SER A 260 -14.72 11.74 -4.11
CA SER A 260 -14.96 11.44 -2.69
C SER A 260 -16.11 12.27 -2.10
N VAL A 261 -16.16 13.57 -2.44
CA VAL A 261 -17.28 14.45 -2.03
C VAL A 261 -18.60 14.01 -2.64
N ILE A 262 -18.61 13.71 -3.94
CA ILE A 262 -19.84 13.23 -4.63
C ILE A 262 -20.33 11.95 -3.96
N LEU A 263 -19.45 10.96 -3.79
CA LEU A 263 -19.80 9.66 -3.23
C LEU A 263 -20.26 9.76 -1.78
N ALA A 264 -19.66 10.62 -0.98
CA ALA A 264 -20.07 10.83 0.43
C ALA A 264 -21.48 11.43 0.56
N ASN A 265 -21.94 12.17 -0.47
CA ASN A 265 -23.25 12.83 -0.46
C ASN A 265 -24.32 12.06 -1.26
N MET A 266 -24.00 10.87 -1.78
CA MET A 266 -25.01 10.02 -2.45
C MET A 266 -25.99 9.42 -1.43
N PRO A 267 -27.31 9.42 -1.70
CA PRO A 267 -28.30 8.85 -0.76
C PRO A 267 -28.07 7.37 -0.41
N ALA A 268 -27.55 6.60 -1.38
CA ALA A 268 -27.21 5.18 -1.19
C ALA A 268 -25.89 4.97 -0.41
N ALA A 269 -25.14 6.03 -0.14
CA ALA A 269 -23.85 5.98 0.53
C ALA A 269 -23.97 6.05 2.08
N GLN A 270 -25.16 6.12 2.62
CA GLN A 270 -25.36 6.03 4.08
C GLN A 270 -25.37 4.56 4.50
N PRO A 271 -24.34 4.07 5.21
CA PRO A 271 -24.24 2.68 5.57
C PRO A 271 -25.30 2.30 6.60
N PRO A 272 -25.72 1.02 6.63
CA PRO A 272 -26.29 0.48 7.87
C PRO A 272 -25.23 0.66 8.96
N GLN A 273 -25.63 1.19 10.10
CA GLN A 273 -24.71 1.38 11.23
C GLN A 273 -24.32 -0.01 11.76
N VAL A 274 -23.12 -0.46 11.40
CA VAL A 274 -22.53 -1.64 12.01
C VAL A 274 -21.69 -1.17 13.19
N THR A 275 -22.20 -1.40 14.37
CA THR A 275 -21.50 -1.16 15.63
C THR A 275 -20.37 -2.18 15.79
N ILE A 276 -19.13 -1.73 15.71
CA ILE A 276 -17.96 -2.50 16.10
C ILE A 276 -17.48 -1.95 17.43
N GLY A 277 -17.93 -2.56 18.52
CA GLY A 277 -17.70 -2.03 19.87
C GLY A 277 -18.45 -0.72 20.10
N ASP A 278 -18.12 0.02 21.16
CA ASP A 278 -18.71 1.33 21.47
C ASP A 278 -18.37 2.44 20.45
N ASP A 279 -17.52 2.15 19.47
CA ASP A 279 -17.08 3.07 18.44
C ASP A 279 -17.67 2.67 17.08
N SER A 280 -18.90 3.10 16.79
CA SER A 280 -19.55 2.92 15.50
C SER A 280 -18.92 3.83 14.45
N GLU A 281 -17.86 3.38 13.77
CA GLU A 281 -17.46 4.03 12.54
C GLU A 281 -18.46 3.67 11.43
N PRO A 282 -19.08 4.65 10.77
CA PRO A 282 -19.92 4.38 9.62
C PRO A 282 -19.02 3.78 8.52
N ILE A 283 -19.28 2.52 8.17
CA ILE A 283 -18.58 1.85 7.06
C ILE A 283 -19.23 2.33 5.78
N PRO A 284 -18.58 3.17 4.97
CA PRO A 284 -19.15 3.61 3.71
C PRO A 284 -19.30 2.43 2.76
N PRO A 285 -20.33 2.40 1.92
CA PRO A 285 -20.46 1.40 0.87
C PRO A 285 -19.23 1.39 -0.04
N TYR A 286 -19.00 0.29 -0.73
CA TYR A 286 -17.82 0.07 -1.58
C TYR A 286 -17.73 1.00 -2.81
N PHE A 287 -18.61 1.98 -2.94
CA PHE A 287 -18.56 3.01 -4.00
C PHE A 287 -17.20 3.73 -4.13
N HIS A 288 -16.42 3.82 -3.04
CA HIS A 288 -15.08 4.37 -3.10
C HIS A 288 -14.18 3.60 -4.10
N LEU A 289 -14.47 2.32 -4.38
CA LEU A 289 -13.73 1.53 -5.38
C LEU A 289 -13.87 2.08 -6.80
N LEU A 290 -14.89 2.88 -7.08
CA LEU A 290 -15.06 3.59 -8.37
C LEU A 290 -13.95 4.62 -8.62
N LEU A 291 -13.21 5.03 -7.55
CA LEU A 291 -12.08 5.95 -7.66
C LEU A 291 -10.75 5.23 -7.97
N VAL A 292 -10.70 3.92 -7.81
CA VAL A 292 -9.47 3.12 -8.01
C VAL A 292 -8.90 3.26 -9.42
N PRO A 293 -9.70 3.26 -10.52
CA PRO A 293 -9.17 3.49 -11.86
C PRO A 293 -8.38 4.82 -11.99
N LEU A 294 -8.83 5.88 -11.33
CA LEU A 294 -8.14 7.17 -11.31
C LEU A 294 -6.78 7.08 -10.61
N LEU A 295 -6.71 6.35 -9.50
CA LEU A 295 -5.46 6.12 -8.75
C LEU A 295 -4.47 5.29 -9.56
N ILE A 296 -4.94 4.26 -10.29
CA ILE A 296 -4.08 3.44 -11.16
C ILE A 296 -3.56 4.26 -12.34
N ALA A 297 -4.41 5.08 -12.97
CA ALA A 297 -4.00 6.00 -14.02
C ALA A 297 -2.97 7.03 -13.50
N TRP A 298 -3.13 7.49 -12.25
CA TRP A 298 -2.18 8.41 -11.60
C TRP A 298 -0.78 7.80 -11.44
N ILE A 299 -0.66 6.51 -11.11
CA ILE A 299 0.62 5.78 -11.09
C ILE A 299 1.30 5.90 -12.46
N GLY A 300 0.56 5.67 -13.55
CA GLY A 300 1.08 5.79 -14.91
C GLY A 300 1.53 7.21 -15.25
N ALA A 301 0.75 8.22 -14.88
CA ALA A 301 1.10 9.62 -15.07
C ALA A 301 2.37 10.01 -14.31
N LEU A 302 2.50 9.58 -13.05
CA LEU A 302 3.70 9.81 -12.23
C LEU A 302 4.94 9.12 -12.80
N ALA A 303 4.81 7.94 -13.38
CA ALA A 303 5.92 7.25 -14.01
C ALA A 303 6.45 7.97 -15.26
N LEU A 304 5.59 8.72 -15.96
CA LEU A 304 5.91 9.47 -17.18
C LEU A 304 6.28 10.94 -16.94
N SER A 305 5.99 11.50 -15.77
CA SER A 305 6.27 12.91 -15.46
C SER A 305 7.58 13.07 -14.70
N ARG A 306 8.28 14.20 -14.96
CA ARG A 306 9.50 14.63 -14.24
C ARG A 306 9.30 15.97 -13.53
N ARG A 307 8.11 16.59 -13.63
CA ARG A 307 7.83 17.96 -13.20
C ARG A 307 6.68 18.02 -12.16
N GLY A 308 6.51 19.19 -11.58
CA GLY A 308 5.41 19.45 -10.65
C GLY A 308 5.45 18.53 -9.42
N ILE A 309 4.32 18.00 -9.03
CA ILE A 309 4.16 17.12 -7.85
C ILE A 309 5.07 15.87 -7.90
N THR A 310 5.44 15.42 -9.10
CA THR A 310 6.35 14.28 -9.28
C THR A 310 7.73 14.56 -8.69
N ARG A 311 8.24 15.81 -8.84
CA ARG A 311 9.50 16.22 -8.23
C ARG A 311 9.41 16.23 -6.70
N THR A 312 8.31 16.72 -6.15
CA THR A 312 8.06 16.70 -4.70
C THR A 312 8.03 15.25 -4.18
N LEU A 313 7.32 14.35 -4.85
CA LEU A 313 7.25 12.94 -4.48
C LEU A 313 8.60 12.21 -4.59
N ALA A 314 9.54 12.73 -5.39
CA ALA A 314 10.88 12.19 -5.54
C ALA A 314 11.89 12.74 -4.53
N THR A 315 11.49 13.67 -3.63
CA THR A 315 12.37 14.21 -2.57
C THR A 315 12.82 13.11 -1.61
N GLN A 316 13.98 13.31 -1.01
CA GLN A 316 14.59 12.33 -0.10
C GLN A 316 13.67 11.98 1.08
N THR A 317 13.02 12.98 1.67
CA THR A 317 12.08 12.80 2.79
C THR A 317 10.90 11.90 2.42
N LEU A 318 10.23 12.14 1.27
CA LEU A 318 9.10 11.33 0.85
C LEU A 318 9.52 9.94 0.39
N VAL A 319 10.69 9.80 -0.20
CA VAL A 319 11.25 8.49 -0.56
C VAL A 319 11.63 7.69 0.69
N LEU A 320 12.22 8.31 1.72
CA LEU A 320 12.45 7.66 3.02
C LEU A 320 11.12 7.23 3.64
N GLY A 321 10.11 8.11 3.64
CA GLY A 321 8.74 7.75 4.04
C GLY A 321 8.21 6.52 3.29
N GLY A 322 8.50 6.42 1.98
CA GLY A 322 8.14 5.27 1.16
C GLY A 322 8.83 3.97 1.57
N PHE A 323 10.06 4.02 2.07
CA PHE A 323 10.75 2.84 2.61
C PHE A 323 10.14 2.37 3.92
N ILE A 324 9.78 3.28 4.82
CA ILE A 324 9.14 2.94 6.10
C ILE A 324 7.63 2.66 5.98
N SER A 325 7.02 2.90 4.80
CA SER A 325 5.56 2.84 4.60
C SER A 325 4.93 1.50 4.95
N TYR A 326 5.63 0.39 4.69
CA TYR A 326 5.17 -0.95 5.06
C TYR A 326 5.16 -1.13 6.58
N SER A 327 6.25 -0.79 7.25
CA SER A 327 6.33 -0.84 8.71
C SER A 327 5.29 0.08 9.36
N LEU A 328 5.05 1.30 8.80
CA LEU A 328 4.01 2.22 9.25
C LEU A 328 2.62 1.57 9.14
N TYR A 329 2.32 0.97 7.99
CA TYR A 329 1.06 0.28 7.77
C TYR A 329 0.83 -0.88 8.75
N MET A 330 1.86 -1.66 9.05
CA MET A 330 1.75 -2.82 9.93
C MET A 330 1.61 -2.48 11.42
N THR A 331 2.14 -1.33 11.84
CA THR A 331 2.25 -0.96 13.27
C THR A 331 1.17 0.03 13.74
N HIS A 332 0.60 0.86 12.84
CA HIS A 332 -0.20 2.02 13.24
C HIS A 332 -1.45 1.68 14.05
N LEU A 333 -2.22 0.62 13.70
CA LEU A 333 -3.43 0.27 14.45
C LEU A 333 -3.12 -0.29 15.83
N VAL A 334 -2.07 -1.08 15.96
CA VAL A 334 -1.63 -1.60 17.27
C VAL A 334 -1.20 -0.43 18.17
N TRP A 335 -0.41 0.50 17.62
CA TRP A 335 -0.03 1.71 18.34
C TRP A 335 -1.24 2.59 18.69
N PHE A 336 -2.17 2.77 17.77
CA PHE A 336 -3.41 3.52 18.00
C PHE A 336 -4.25 2.89 19.13
N GLY A 337 -4.41 1.57 19.13
CA GLY A 337 -5.11 0.86 20.20
C GLY A 337 -4.48 1.06 21.58
N LEU A 338 -3.14 0.98 21.68
CA LEU A 338 -2.41 1.25 22.92
C LEU A 338 -2.55 2.70 23.39
N TRP A 339 -2.43 3.65 22.46
CA TRP A 339 -2.63 5.07 22.72
C TRP A 339 -4.06 5.34 23.24
N ARG A 340 -5.08 4.79 22.59
CA ARG A 340 -6.48 4.93 23.01
C ARG A 340 -6.70 4.37 24.40
N ALA A 341 -6.18 3.21 24.70
CA ALA A 341 -6.24 2.64 26.05
C ALA A 341 -5.57 3.54 27.09
N GLY A 342 -4.42 4.11 26.78
CA GLY A 342 -3.72 5.07 27.62
C GLY A 342 -4.53 6.35 27.88
N MET A 343 -5.13 6.94 26.83
CA MET A 343 -6.01 8.13 26.97
C MET A 343 -7.24 7.82 27.83
N LYS A 344 -7.90 6.69 27.60
CA LYS A 344 -9.04 6.23 28.40
C LYS A 344 -8.63 6.03 29.87
N GLY A 345 -7.53 5.34 30.14
CA GLY A 345 -7.02 5.11 31.48
C GLY A 345 -6.61 6.39 32.22
N ALA A 346 -6.15 7.40 31.51
CA ALA A 346 -5.85 8.73 32.04
C ALA A 346 -7.06 9.67 32.11
N HIS A 347 -8.25 9.24 31.68
CA HIS A 347 -9.47 10.04 31.58
C HIS A 347 -9.33 11.30 30.71
N ILE A 348 -8.46 11.27 29.70
CA ILE A 348 -8.22 12.39 28.76
C ILE A 348 -9.14 12.23 27.54
N THR A 349 -10.21 13.04 27.48
CA THR A 349 -11.24 12.95 26.42
C THR A 349 -11.27 14.15 25.48
N GLY A 350 -10.51 15.23 25.77
CA GLY A 350 -10.48 16.46 24.97
C GLY A 350 -9.48 17.50 25.49
N GLY A 351 -9.52 18.68 24.90
CA GLY A 351 -8.66 19.82 25.28
C GLY A 351 -7.21 19.71 24.82
N ALA A 352 -6.34 20.56 25.41
CA ALA A 352 -4.94 20.67 24.99
C ALA A 352 -4.13 19.37 25.20
N LEU A 353 -4.38 18.66 26.29
CA LEU A 353 -3.72 17.36 26.56
C LEU A 353 -4.08 16.30 25.52
N TYR A 354 -5.35 16.27 25.09
CA TYR A 354 -5.77 15.38 24.04
C TYR A 354 -5.11 15.71 22.70
N ALA A 355 -5.04 17.01 22.36
CA ALA A 355 -4.34 17.47 21.16
C ALA A 355 -2.86 17.08 21.16
N LEU A 356 -2.16 17.27 22.29
CA LEU A 356 -0.78 16.80 22.46
C LEU A 356 -0.68 15.29 22.33
N GLY A 357 -1.66 14.56 22.88
CA GLY A 357 -1.76 13.10 22.72
C GLY A 357 -1.90 12.68 21.26
N VAL A 358 -2.71 13.38 20.45
CA VAL A 358 -2.86 13.09 19.01
C VAL A 358 -1.57 13.40 18.24
N ILE A 359 -0.86 14.49 18.57
CA ILE A 359 0.46 14.75 18.01
C ILE A 359 1.43 13.63 18.37
N GLY A 360 1.46 13.21 19.64
CA GLY A 360 2.26 12.08 20.11
C GLY A 360 1.91 10.76 19.41
N LEU A 361 0.62 10.54 19.07
CA LEU A 361 0.16 9.40 18.31
C LEU A 361 0.78 9.38 16.90
N VAL A 362 0.73 10.49 16.17
CA VAL A 362 1.28 10.58 14.80
C VAL A 362 2.81 10.47 14.81
N VAL A 363 3.47 11.24 15.68
CA VAL A 363 4.94 11.20 15.80
C VAL A 363 5.40 9.81 16.24
N GLY A 364 4.72 9.21 17.22
CA GLY A 364 5.00 7.85 17.70
C GLY A 364 4.81 6.80 16.60
N ALA A 365 3.76 6.91 15.79
CA ALA A 365 3.55 6.00 14.65
C ALA A 365 4.71 6.06 13.65
N LEU A 366 5.19 7.26 13.30
CA LEU A 366 6.32 7.44 12.39
C LEU A 366 7.64 6.92 13.00
N LEU A 367 7.87 7.20 14.28
CA LEU A 367 9.05 6.73 15.00
C LEU A 367 9.08 5.19 15.10
N ILE A 368 7.96 4.57 15.51
CA ILE A 368 7.84 3.11 15.60
C ILE A 368 8.03 2.48 14.21
N ALA A 369 7.45 3.07 13.16
CA ALA A 369 7.63 2.60 11.80
C ALA A 369 9.10 2.66 11.35
N TRP A 370 9.80 3.76 11.67
CA TRP A 370 11.22 3.90 11.36
C TRP A 370 12.09 2.91 12.14
N LEU A 371 11.83 2.71 13.44
CA LEU A 371 12.54 1.71 14.26
C LEU A 371 12.30 0.29 13.73
N MET A 372 11.05 -0.04 13.41
CA MET A 372 10.67 -1.35 12.86
C MET A 372 11.36 -1.60 11.51
N TRP A 373 11.37 -0.59 10.62
CA TRP A 373 12.06 -0.68 9.34
C TRP A 373 13.56 -0.87 9.52
N LYS A 374 14.21 -0.05 10.36
CA LYS A 374 15.65 -0.03 10.52
C LYS A 374 16.21 -1.28 11.23
N TYR A 375 15.49 -1.79 12.25
CA TYR A 375 16.01 -2.84 13.12
C TYR A 375 15.39 -4.22 12.87
N VAL A 376 14.26 -4.30 12.17
CA VAL A 376 13.59 -5.57 11.88
C VAL A 376 13.50 -5.81 10.37
N GLU A 377 12.85 -4.89 9.63
CA GLU A 377 12.55 -5.11 8.21
C GLU A 377 13.83 -5.24 7.37
N GLU A 378 14.70 -4.23 7.42
CA GLU A 378 15.90 -4.17 6.58
C GLU A 378 16.92 -5.27 6.94
N PRO A 379 17.31 -5.49 8.22
CA PRO A 379 18.27 -6.52 8.57
C PRO A 379 17.77 -7.94 8.26
N ALA A 380 16.48 -8.23 8.54
CA ALA A 380 15.92 -9.55 8.26
C ALA A 380 15.79 -9.81 6.74
N ARG A 381 15.39 -8.79 5.97
CA ARG A 381 15.35 -8.87 4.52
C ARG A 381 16.73 -9.14 3.92
N GLU A 382 17.76 -8.45 4.41
CA GLU A 382 19.13 -8.64 3.97
C GLU A 382 19.65 -10.04 4.35
N TRP A 383 19.39 -10.49 5.56
CA TRP A 383 19.73 -11.85 6.00
C TRP A 383 19.08 -12.92 5.13
N MET A 384 17.77 -12.84 4.89
CA MET A 384 17.04 -13.79 4.04
C MET A 384 17.56 -13.81 2.60
N ARG A 385 18.03 -12.67 2.07
CA ARG A 385 18.65 -12.59 0.73
C ARG A 385 20.01 -13.25 0.69
N ARG A 386 20.83 -13.08 1.73
CA ARG A 386 22.14 -13.73 1.82
C ARG A 386 22.02 -15.26 1.77
N LEU A 387 20.95 -15.83 2.31
CA LEU A 387 20.70 -17.29 2.27
C LEU A 387 20.59 -17.84 0.83
N ILE A 388 20.22 -17.02 -0.15
CA ILE A 388 20.10 -17.43 -1.55
C ILE A 388 21.16 -16.78 -2.46
N GLY A 389 22.18 -16.15 -1.89
CA GLY A 389 23.33 -15.61 -2.60
C GLY A 389 23.03 -14.43 -3.52
N THR A 390 22.07 -13.55 -3.17
CA THR A 390 21.71 -12.41 -4.02
C THR A 390 22.26 -11.07 -3.55
N ARG A 391 22.59 -10.22 -4.54
CA ARG A 391 22.93 -8.82 -4.31
C ARG A 391 21.69 -7.94 -4.13
N PRO A 392 21.81 -6.79 -3.44
CA PRO A 392 20.75 -5.79 -3.36
C PRO A 392 20.23 -5.37 -4.74
N THR A 393 18.97 -5.01 -4.83
CA THR A 393 18.42 -4.37 -6.03
C THR A 393 18.75 -2.88 -6.03
N PRO A 394 18.75 -2.19 -7.19
CA PRO A 394 18.99 -0.74 -7.26
C PRO A 394 18.10 0.08 -6.33
N THR A 395 16.85 -0.36 -6.11
CA THR A 395 15.92 0.28 -5.15
C THR A 395 16.40 0.16 -3.72
N GLU A 396 16.98 -0.97 -3.36
CA GLU A 396 17.47 -1.26 -2.01
C GLU A 396 18.81 -0.57 -1.75
N GLU A 397 19.69 -0.52 -2.75
CA GLU A 397 20.93 0.26 -2.69
C GLU A 397 20.63 1.76 -2.53
N ALA A 398 19.64 2.27 -3.29
CA ALA A 398 19.16 3.65 -3.12
C ALA A 398 18.56 3.89 -1.71
N GLY A 399 17.82 2.92 -1.17
CA GLY A 399 17.27 2.99 0.19
C GLY A 399 18.36 3.05 1.26
N ALA A 400 19.36 2.19 1.16
CA ALA A 400 20.50 2.16 2.07
C ALA A 400 21.33 3.46 1.98
N ALA A 401 21.56 3.97 0.76
CA ALA A 401 22.25 5.23 0.54
C ALA A 401 21.49 6.44 1.13
N ILE A 402 20.16 6.48 0.94
CA ILE A 402 19.31 7.53 1.52
C ILE A 402 19.27 7.44 3.05
N ALA A 403 19.28 6.23 3.60
CA ALA A 403 19.31 6.04 5.06
C ALA A 403 20.66 6.42 5.69
N ALA A 404 21.75 6.31 4.92
CA ALA A 404 23.11 6.64 5.35
C ALA A 404 23.47 8.12 5.15
N ALA A 405 22.82 8.82 4.21
CA ALA A 405 23.06 10.23 3.94
C ALA A 405 22.57 11.10 5.10
N SER A 406 23.45 11.98 5.59
CA SER A 406 23.10 13.00 6.59
C SER A 406 22.11 14.02 5.99
N PRO A 407 21.28 14.71 6.80
CA PRO A 407 20.22 15.61 6.31
C PRO A 407 20.70 16.85 5.51
N HIS A 408 21.99 17.03 5.28
CA HIS A 408 22.60 18.25 4.74
C HIS A 408 23.13 18.17 3.31
N GLU A 409 23.02 17.03 2.61
CA GLU A 409 23.43 16.96 1.21
C GLU A 409 22.21 16.98 0.27
N ASP A 410 21.71 18.16 -0.01
CA ASP A 410 20.89 18.46 -1.19
C ASP A 410 21.79 18.44 -2.44
N ALA A 411 22.01 17.28 -3.03
CA ALA A 411 22.65 17.17 -4.33
C ALA A 411 21.78 16.34 -5.29
N ALA A 412 21.19 17.03 -6.21
CA ALA A 412 20.48 16.50 -7.36
C ALA A 412 21.49 15.98 -8.40
N GLU A 413 22.12 14.84 -8.16
CA GLU A 413 22.73 14.04 -9.22
C GLU A 413 22.06 12.66 -9.29
N PRO A 414 21.77 12.15 -10.51
CA PRO A 414 21.27 10.80 -10.66
C PRO A 414 22.38 9.82 -10.24
N ILE A 415 22.11 8.98 -9.25
CA ILE A 415 23.01 7.88 -8.88
C ILE A 415 23.09 6.93 -10.07
N VAL A 416 24.16 7.04 -10.85
CA VAL A 416 24.54 6.07 -11.87
C VAL A 416 25.20 4.91 -11.14
N VAL A 417 24.45 3.84 -10.92
CA VAL A 417 24.98 2.59 -10.36
C VAL A 417 25.87 1.94 -11.40
N GLY A 418 27.14 1.73 -11.02
CA GLY A 418 28.24 1.34 -11.84
C GLY A 418 28.01 0.11 -12.75
N GLU A 419 28.77 0.09 -13.85
CA GLU A 419 28.82 -0.98 -14.83
C GLU A 419 29.23 -2.32 -14.18
N GLU A 420 28.49 -3.39 -14.51
CA GLU A 420 28.94 -4.75 -14.22
C GLU A 420 30.27 -5.03 -14.94
N PRO A 421 31.25 -5.63 -14.28
CA PRO A 421 32.42 -6.13 -14.98
C PRO A 421 31.99 -7.22 -15.96
N LYS A 422 32.33 -7.03 -17.23
CA LYS A 422 32.17 -8.03 -18.29
C LYS A 422 32.78 -9.35 -17.83
N ALA A 423 31.96 -10.38 -17.73
CA ALA A 423 32.42 -11.75 -17.53
C ALA A 423 33.32 -12.12 -18.72
N SER A 424 34.60 -12.26 -18.48
CA SER A 424 35.54 -12.91 -19.41
C SER A 424 35.21 -14.40 -19.40
N ARG A 425 34.85 -14.88 -20.59
CA ARG A 425 34.82 -16.25 -21.14
C ARG A 425 34.45 -17.41 -20.23
#